data_968b3fc5a349ca5fcef7d4039fb72e13
#
_entry.id   968b3fc5a349ca5fcef7d4039fb72e13
#
_cell.length_a   1.000
_cell.length_b   1.000
_cell.length_c   1.000
_cell.angle_alpha   90.00
_cell.angle_beta   90.00
_cell.angle_gamma   90.00
#
_symmetry.space_group_name_H-M   'P 1'
#
loop_
_entity.id
_entity.type
_entity.pdbx_description
1 polymer ?
#
loop_
_entity_poly.entity_id
_entity_poly.type
_entity_poly.pdbx_seq_one_letter_code
_entity_poly.pdbx_strand_id
1 'polypeptide(L)'
;MKHWISLVNVPEVDQYVEIAQFAEEIGFYGVTVADHLVMPTRIEESRYPYTPDGKMWWPEDIPWPDPWVTLTAMGVATKELRLATNIYLAALRDPFTAARAVSSASVMTGGRIHCGVSVGWIKEEYTLVGLDFHTRGRRLDETIEVMKKLWTASNVSHDGEFFQFEDALMSPAPSGPVPIWSGGASPAALRRAARNDGWLGVPMMAKDLKATIQGLYETRDELGKSHESFDICCSLIEPLKPDLEAELDDLGAHHNMTLPWVVTPWGRAPWLADDEDISSIDTKKAAMERFANKVIHRN
;
A
#
# COMPACT_ATOMS: atom_id res chain seq x y z
N MET A 1 14.74 -6.57 -9.15
CA MET A 1 13.53 -5.88 -8.59
C MET A 1 12.90 -6.72 -7.47
N LYS A 2 12.27 -6.10 -6.45
CA LYS A 2 11.58 -6.78 -5.33
C LYS A 2 10.08 -6.90 -5.63
N HIS A 3 9.53 -8.11 -5.60
CA HIS A 3 8.15 -8.36 -5.99
C HIS A 3 7.23 -8.52 -4.78
N TRP A 4 6.11 -7.78 -4.80
CA TRP A 4 5.07 -7.79 -3.78
C TRP A 4 3.79 -8.40 -4.32
N ILE A 5 3.11 -9.18 -3.51
CA ILE A 5 1.74 -9.63 -3.80
C ILE A 5 0.76 -8.62 -3.22
N SER A 6 -0.23 -8.21 -4.01
CA SER A 6 -1.35 -7.41 -3.52
C SER A 6 -2.55 -8.28 -3.23
N LEU A 7 -3.11 -8.17 -2.04
CA LEU A 7 -4.34 -8.85 -1.61
C LEU A 7 -5.58 -7.96 -1.80
N VAL A 8 -5.55 -7.08 -2.80
CA VAL A 8 -6.74 -6.31 -3.19
C VAL A 8 -7.72 -7.19 -3.97
N ASN A 9 -9.01 -7.07 -3.69
CA ASN A 9 -10.06 -7.86 -4.32
C ASN A 9 -9.86 -9.39 -4.18
N VAL A 10 -9.50 -9.82 -2.98
CA VAL A 10 -9.39 -11.23 -2.60
C VAL A 10 -10.38 -11.50 -1.46
N PRO A 11 -11.55 -12.09 -1.74
CA PRO A 11 -12.61 -12.26 -0.74
C PRO A 11 -12.32 -13.34 0.31
N GLU A 12 -11.41 -14.28 0.02
CA GLU A 12 -11.07 -15.41 0.89
C GLU A 12 -10.07 -14.99 1.97
N VAL A 13 -10.53 -14.22 2.96
CA VAL A 13 -9.70 -13.66 4.05
C VAL A 13 -9.01 -14.75 4.88
N ASP A 14 -9.65 -15.91 5.03
CA ASP A 14 -9.11 -17.07 5.72
C ASP A 14 -7.85 -17.67 5.06
N GLN A 15 -7.63 -17.40 3.77
CA GLN A 15 -6.45 -17.85 3.02
C GLN A 15 -5.24 -16.90 3.13
N TYR A 16 -5.38 -15.69 3.69
CA TYR A 16 -4.33 -14.66 3.64
C TYR A 16 -3.03 -15.09 4.33
N VAL A 17 -3.12 -15.77 5.46
CA VAL A 17 -1.94 -16.25 6.19
C VAL A 17 -1.21 -17.32 5.38
N GLU A 18 -1.94 -18.25 4.78
CA GLU A 18 -1.38 -19.32 3.96
C GLU A 18 -0.73 -18.75 2.67
N ILE A 19 -1.36 -17.75 2.04
CA ILE A 19 -0.78 -17.02 0.90
C ILE A 19 0.55 -16.34 1.31
N ALA A 20 0.59 -15.71 2.48
CA ALA A 20 1.80 -15.04 2.96
C ALA A 20 2.95 -16.02 3.22
N GLN A 21 2.66 -17.15 3.87
CA GLN A 21 3.65 -18.20 4.10
C GLN A 21 4.19 -18.76 2.80
N PHE A 22 3.30 -19.05 1.85
CA PHE A 22 3.71 -19.55 0.53
C PHE A 22 4.47 -18.50 -0.29
N ALA A 23 4.08 -17.23 -0.20
CA ALA A 23 4.81 -16.13 -0.83
C ALA A 23 6.27 -16.06 -0.34
N GLU A 24 6.49 -16.19 0.97
CA GLU A 24 7.82 -16.23 1.56
C GLU A 24 8.62 -17.43 1.06
N GLU A 25 8.01 -18.63 1.04
CA GLU A 25 8.65 -19.87 0.60
C GLU A 25 9.18 -19.79 -0.84
N ILE A 26 8.41 -19.17 -1.74
CA ILE A 26 8.76 -19.08 -3.15
C ILE A 26 9.46 -17.77 -3.54
N GLY A 27 9.90 -16.97 -2.55
CA GLY A 27 10.82 -15.85 -2.74
C GLY A 27 10.19 -14.50 -3.09
N PHE A 28 8.90 -14.29 -2.85
CA PHE A 28 8.36 -12.94 -2.88
C PHE A 28 8.95 -12.09 -1.77
N TYR A 29 9.16 -10.81 -2.05
CA TYR A 29 9.70 -9.88 -1.08
C TYR A 29 8.69 -9.48 0.00
N GLY A 30 7.41 -9.38 -0.36
CA GLY A 30 6.38 -8.97 0.59
C GLY A 30 4.95 -9.16 0.09
N VAL A 31 4.02 -8.86 0.98
CA VAL A 31 2.58 -8.81 0.69
C VAL A 31 1.99 -7.46 1.10
N THR A 32 0.94 -7.04 0.40
CA THR A 32 0.21 -5.81 0.73
C THR A 32 -1.27 -6.11 0.91
N VAL A 33 -1.91 -5.37 1.82
CA VAL A 33 -3.37 -5.38 2.00
C VAL A 33 -3.94 -3.99 1.79
N ALA A 34 -5.14 -3.93 1.22
CA ALA A 34 -5.88 -2.69 1.04
C ALA A 34 -6.75 -2.38 2.28
N ASP A 35 -7.29 -1.16 2.35
CA ASP A 35 -8.10 -0.70 3.48
C ASP A 35 -9.28 0.14 2.99
N HIS A 36 -10.45 -0.18 3.51
CA HIS A 36 -11.59 0.71 3.67
C HIS A 36 -12.08 0.58 5.12
N LEU A 37 -12.30 1.71 5.79
CA LEU A 37 -12.75 1.68 7.18
C LEU A 37 -14.20 1.22 7.29
N VAL A 38 -15.03 1.70 6.37
CA VAL A 38 -16.42 1.31 6.23
C VAL A 38 -16.87 1.56 4.78
N MET A 39 -17.45 0.57 4.14
CA MET A 39 -17.92 0.71 2.78
C MET A 39 -19.34 1.30 2.77
N PRO A 40 -19.56 2.49 2.15
CA PRO A 40 -20.90 3.01 1.94
C PRO A 40 -21.71 2.11 1.03
N THR A 41 -22.98 1.86 1.35
CA THR A 41 -23.88 1.07 0.51
C THR A 41 -24.38 1.85 -0.72
N ARG A 42 -24.15 3.16 -0.77
CA ARG A 42 -24.45 4.02 -1.93
C ARG A 42 -23.27 4.97 -2.13
N ILE A 43 -22.70 4.94 -3.33
CA ILE A 43 -21.64 5.83 -3.78
C ILE A 43 -22.19 6.60 -4.97
N GLU A 44 -22.67 7.83 -4.72
CA GLU A 44 -23.36 8.67 -5.73
C GLU A 44 -22.43 9.75 -6.30
N GLU A 45 -21.64 10.39 -5.43
CA GLU A 45 -20.79 11.51 -5.79
C GLU A 45 -19.37 11.07 -6.16
N SER A 46 -18.85 10.04 -5.51
CA SER A 46 -17.49 9.58 -5.70
C SER A 46 -17.33 8.76 -6.99
N ARG A 47 -16.13 8.86 -7.57
CA ARG A 47 -15.74 8.06 -8.75
C ARG A 47 -14.38 7.45 -8.48
N TYR A 48 -14.23 6.17 -8.86
CA TYR A 48 -12.94 5.49 -8.75
C TYR A 48 -11.93 6.09 -9.76
N PRO A 49 -10.79 6.59 -9.29
CA PRO A 49 -9.94 7.44 -10.14
C PRO A 49 -9.11 6.66 -11.19
N TYR A 50 -9.06 5.32 -11.12
CA TYR A 50 -8.14 4.52 -11.92
C TYR A 50 -8.82 3.63 -12.97
N THR A 51 -10.15 3.69 -13.10
CA THR A 51 -10.90 3.04 -14.18
C THR A 51 -11.45 4.09 -15.14
N PRO A 52 -11.55 3.80 -16.45
CA PRO A 52 -12.04 4.76 -17.44
C PRO A 52 -13.49 5.21 -17.21
N ASP A 53 -14.32 4.33 -16.64
CA ASP A 53 -15.73 4.59 -16.35
C ASP A 53 -15.99 5.13 -14.94
N GLY A 54 -14.94 5.25 -14.13
CA GLY A 54 -14.99 5.74 -12.76
C GLY A 54 -15.68 4.79 -11.77
N LYS A 55 -15.87 3.52 -12.14
CA LYS A 55 -16.51 2.52 -11.27
C LYS A 55 -15.47 1.66 -10.57
N MET A 56 -15.82 1.24 -9.36
CA MET A 56 -15.08 0.16 -8.66
C MET A 56 -15.10 -1.10 -9.54
N TRP A 57 -13.98 -1.81 -9.52
CA TRP A 57 -13.84 -3.07 -10.25
C TRP A 57 -13.95 -4.31 -9.34
N TRP A 58 -14.24 -4.11 -8.08
CA TRP A 58 -14.52 -5.15 -7.10
C TRP A 58 -15.99 -5.09 -6.65
N PRO A 59 -16.55 -6.19 -6.14
CA PRO A 59 -17.90 -6.24 -5.59
C PRO A 59 -18.08 -5.29 -4.39
N GLU A 60 -19.30 -4.77 -4.20
CA GLU A 60 -19.61 -3.86 -3.10
C GLU A 60 -19.48 -4.54 -1.71
N ASP A 61 -19.70 -5.84 -1.66
CA ASP A 61 -19.69 -6.67 -0.46
C ASP A 61 -18.35 -7.38 -0.20
N ILE A 62 -17.29 -7.03 -0.94
CA ILE A 62 -15.97 -7.60 -0.71
C ILE A 62 -15.48 -7.27 0.72
N PRO A 63 -14.92 -8.25 1.46
CA PRO A 63 -14.44 -7.99 2.80
C PRO A 63 -13.20 -7.09 2.83
N TRP A 64 -13.20 -6.15 3.75
CA TRP A 64 -12.06 -5.27 4.07
C TRP A 64 -11.64 -5.52 5.52
N PRO A 65 -10.88 -6.58 5.82
CA PRO A 65 -10.39 -6.82 7.18
C PRO A 65 -9.45 -5.68 7.60
N ASP A 66 -9.40 -5.38 8.91
CA ASP A 66 -8.46 -4.36 9.40
C ASP A 66 -7.03 -4.69 8.94
N PRO A 67 -6.35 -3.75 8.26
CA PRO A 67 -5.07 -4.04 7.62
C PRO A 67 -3.97 -4.37 8.64
N TRP A 68 -3.95 -3.74 9.82
CA TRP A 68 -2.90 -3.99 10.81
C TRP A 68 -3.09 -5.29 11.56
N VAL A 69 -4.35 -5.70 11.81
CA VAL A 69 -4.67 -7.03 12.35
C VAL A 69 -4.24 -8.10 11.34
N THR A 70 -4.59 -7.92 10.07
CA THR A 70 -4.29 -8.85 8.98
C THR A 70 -2.79 -8.99 8.74
N LEU A 71 -2.08 -7.86 8.60
CA LEU A 71 -0.62 -7.84 8.42
C LEU A 71 0.10 -8.44 9.61
N THR A 72 -0.38 -8.20 10.84
CA THR A 72 0.21 -8.82 12.03
C THR A 72 0.04 -10.34 12.00
N ALA A 73 -1.13 -10.85 11.66
CA ALA A 73 -1.38 -12.29 11.55
C ALA A 73 -0.43 -12.95 10.52
N MET A 74 -0.30 -12.38 9.34
CA MET A 74 0.65 -12.84 8.31
C MET A 74 2.10 -12.72 8.80
N GLY A 75 2.43 -11.64 9.47
CA GLY A 75 3.79 -11.36 9.94
C GLY A 75 4.27 -12.29 11.03
N VAL A 76 3.42 -12.71 11.97
CA VAL A 76 3.80 -13.68 12.99
C VAL A 76 3.90 -15.11 12.43
N ALA A 77 3.27 -15.37 11.29
CA ALA A 77 3.31 -16.65 10.60
C ALA A 77 4.49 -16.77 9.59
N THR A 78 5.24 -15.70 9.36
CA THR A 78 6.38 -15.58 8.44
C THR A 78 7.61 -15.06 9.17
N LYS A 79 8.81 -15.16 8.57
CA LYS A 79 10.09 -14.78 9.20
C LYS A 79 10.71 -13.53 8.58
N GLU A 80 10.75 -13.44 7.25
CA GLU A 80 11.46 -12.42 6.49
C GLU A 80 10.52 -11.57 5.63
N LEU A 81 9.31 -12.10 5.32
CA LEU A 81 8.37 -11.45 4.43
C LEU A 81 8.05 -10.03 4.90
N ARG A 82 8.18 -9.06 4.01
CA ARG A 82 7.80 -7.67 4.26
C ARG A 82 6.29 -7.51 4.12
N LEU A 83 5.74 -6.57 4.86
CA LEU A 83 4.31 -6.38 5.02
C LEU A 83 3.99 -4.90 4.80
N ALA A 84 3.03 -4.59 3.94
CA ALA A 84 2.67 -3.20 3.69
C ALA A 84 1.16 -3.00 3.56
N THR A 85 0.69 -1.83 3.88
CA THR A 85 -0.65 -1.41 3.49
C THR A 85 -0.62 -0.82 2.07
N ASN A 86 -1.60 -1.17 1.25
CA ASN A 86 -1.79 -0.60 -0.09
C ASN A 86 -3.29 -0.35 -0.35
N ILE A 87 -3.83 0.69 0.29
CA ILE A 87 -3.24 1.70 1.16
C ILE A 87 -4.03 1.84 2.45
N TYR A 88 -3.42 2.34 3.52
CA TYR A 88 -4.10 2.68 4.77
C TYR A 88 -4.72 4.07 4.71
N LEU A 89 -6.00 4.18 5.02
CA LEU A 89 -6.73 5.44 5.06
C LEU A 89 -6.59 6.11 6.44
N ALA A 90 -5.36 6.45 6.81
CA ALA A 90 -5.03 6.98 8.15
C ALA A 90 -5.82 8.24 8.50
N ALA A 91 -6.17 9.08 7.50
CA ALA A 91 -6.95 10.30 7.72
C ALA A 91 -8.41 10.06 8.17
N LEU A 92 -8.94 8.84 8.02
CA LEU A 92 -10.27 8.45 8.52
C LEU A 92 -10.28 8.09 10.01
N ARG A 93 -9.11 8.04 10.64
CA ARG A 93 -8.93 7.60 12.03
C ARG A 93 -8.31 8.71 12.86
N ASP A 94 -8.42 8.60 14.17
CA ASP A 94 -7.62 9.45 15.04
C ASP A 94 -6.15 9.02 14.99
N PRO A 95 -5.19 9.96 15.11
CA PRO A 95 -3.78 9.67 14.91
C PRO A 95 -3.18 8.77 16.00
N PHE A 96 -3.73 8.76 17.21
CA PHE A 96 -3.25 7.90 18.29
C PHE A 96 -3.59 6.44 18.02
N THR A 97 -4.83 6.16 17.57
CA THR A 97 -5.24 4.82 17.15
C THR A 97 -4.42 4.36 15.95
N ALA A 98 -4.24 5.20 14.93
CA ALA A 98 -3.44 4.88 13.77
C ALA A 98 -1.98 4.58 14.15
N ALA A 99 -1.34 5.46 14.90
CA ALA A 99 0.04 5.29 15.34
C ALA A 99 0.22 4.03 16.22
N ARG A 100 -0.75 3.74 17.12
CA ARG A 100 -0.72 2.58 18.00
C ARG A 100 -0.83 1.27 17.22
N ALA A 101 -1.73 1.19 16.24
CA ALA A 101 -1.92 0.01 15.42
C ALA A 101 -0.63 -0.34 14.65
N VAL A 102 -0.05 0.66 13.97
CA VAL A 102 1.23 0.51 13.25
C VAL A 102 2.37 0.11 14.19
N SER A 103 2.50 0.79 15.33
CA SER A 103 3.54 0.49 16.32
C SER A 103 3.45 -0.95 16.83
N SER A 104 2.24 -1.39 17.21
CA SER A 104 2.00 -2.76 17.68
C SER A 104 2.35 -3.78 16.62
N ALA A 105 1.90 -3.57 15.37
CA ALA A 105 2.22 -4.43 14.24
C ALA A 105 3.75 -4.48 13.98
N SER A 106 4.44 -3.33 14.06
CA SER A 106 5.91 -3.27 13.92
C SER A 106 6.61 -4.13 14.96
N VAL A 107 6.25 -3.99 16.23
CA VAL A 107 6.86 -4.77 17.32
C VAL A 107 6.59 -6.27 17.14
N MET A 108 5.36 -6.66 16.87
CA MET A 108 4.98 -8.07 16.73
C MET A 108 5.57 -8.76 15.51
N THR A 109 5.90 -7.99 14.48
CA THR A 109 6.49 -8.51 13.23
C THR A 109 8.00 -8.26 13.10
N GLY A 110 8.66 -7.77 14.17
CA GLY A 110 10.10 -7.50 14.16
C GLY A 110 10.52 -6.39 13.20
N GLY A 111 9.70 -5.35 13.02
CA GLY A 111 10.02 -4.17 12.20
C GLY A 111 9.89 -4.40 10.69
N ARG A 112 9.14 -5.43 10.25
CA ARG A 112 9.03 -5.79 8.82
C ARG A 112 7.90 -5.07 8.08
N ILE A 113 7.29 -4.03 8.68
CA ILE A 113 6.14 -3.31 8.11
C ILE A 113 6.55 -2.03 7.37
N HIS A 114 5.76 -1.68 6.36
CA HIS A 114 5.75 -0.41 5.65
C HIS A 114 4.34 0.18 5.74
N CYS A 115 4.23 1.45 6.06
CA CYS A 115 2.94 2.12 6.15
C CYS A 115 2.63 2.85 4.84
N GLY A 116 1.95 2.16 3.94
CA GLY A 116 1.45 2.76 2.71
C GLY A 116 0.17 3.53 2.99
N VAL A 117 0.15 4.83 2.68
CA VAL A 117 -0.96 5.73 3.02
C VAL A 117 -1.50 6.50 1.81
N SER A 118 -2.77 6.80 1.80
CA SER A 118 -3.37 7.79 0.89
C SER A 118 -4.61 8.41 1.50
N VAL A 119 -5.15 9.41 0.78
CA VAL A 119 -6.31 10.17 1.26
C VAL A 119 -7.65 9.47 1.02
N GLY A 120 -7.69 8.36 0.28
CA GLY A 120 -8.95 7.76 -0.16
C GLY A 120 -9.67 8.57 -1.24
N TRP A 121 -10.67 7.98 -1.84
CA TRP A 121 -11.42 8.56 -2.96
C TRP A 121 -12.93 8.63 -2.70
N ILE A 122 -13.45 7.94 -1.66
CA ILE A 122 -14.87 7.86 -1.35
C ILE A 122 -15.27 8.98 -0.39
N LYS A 123 -15.98 9.99 -0.90
CA LYS A 123 -16.49 11.10 -0.09
C LYS A 123 -17.50 10.61 0.95
N GLU A 124 -18.32 9.66 0.54
CA GLU A 124 -19.37 9.08 1.38
C GLU A 124 -18.77 8.34 2.60
N GLU A 125 -17.60 7.71 2.46
CA GLU A 125 -16.89 7.09 3.58
C GLU A 125 -16.45 8.13 4.62
N TYR A 126 -15.96 9.29 4.18
CA TYR A 126 -15.65 10.43 5.06
C TYR A 126 -16.88 10.95 5.78
N THR A 127 -18.02 11.03 5.07
CA THR A 127 -19.29 11.48 5.65
C THR A 127 -19.77 10.55 6.76
N LEU A 128 -19.65 9.21 6.57
CA LEU A 128 -20.03 8.22 7.58
C LEU A 128 -19.27 8.38 8.91
N VAL A 129 -18.01 8.79 8.85
CA VAL A 129 -17.19 9.02 10.05
C VAL A 129 -17.20 10.48 10.54
N GLY A 130 -18.04 11.33 9.95
CA GLY A 130 -18.20 12.72 10.38
C GLY A 130 -17.04 13.64 10.00
N LEU A 131 -16.26 13.31 8.96
CA LEU A 131 -15.11 14.09 8.52
C LEU A 131 -15.40 14.82 7.20
N ASP A 132 -14.83 16.02 7.04
CA ASP A 132 -14.89 16.76 5.79
C ASP A 132 -13.90 16.18 4.76
N PHE A 133 -14.44 15.66 3.65
CA PHE A 133 -13.69 15.12 2.54
C PHE A 133 -12.69 16.10 1.93
N HIS A 134 -13.01 17.40 1.93
CA HIS A 134 -12.15 18.43 1.33
C HIS A 134 -10.90 18.74 2.17
N THR A 135 -10.89 18.35 3.43
CA THR A 135 -9.72 18.50 4.32
C THR A 135 -8.78 17.30 4.28
N ARG A 136 -9.17 16.18 3.65
CA ARG A 136 -8.49 14.88 3.72
C ARG A 136 -6.98 14.92 3.44
N GLY A 137 -6.53 15.78 2.52
CA GLY A 137 -5.13 15.92 2.18
C GLY A 137 -4.30 16.51 3.32
N ARG A 138 -4.73 17.65 3.86
CA ARG A 138 -4.06 18.32 4.99
C ARG A 138 -4.15 17.46 6.25
N ARG A 139 -5.32 16.87 6.48
CA ARG A 139 -5.52 15.96 7.62
C ARG A 139 -4.59 14.74 7.55
N LEU A 140 -4.38 14.14 6.38
CA LEU A 140 -3.41 13.04 6.22
C LEU A 140 -1.98 13.53 6.48
N ASP A 141 -1.60 14.69 5.95
CA ASP A 141 -0.27 15.25 6.16
C ASP A 141 0.02 15.45 7.66
N GLU A 142 -0.93 16.01 8.41
CA GLU A 142 -0.82 16.19 9.86
C GLU A 142 -0.89 14.86 10.62
N THR A 143 -1.75 13.90 10.20
CA THR A 143 -1.78 12.56 10.76
C THR A 143 -0.41 11.88 10.68
N ILE A 144 0.26 11.94 9.51
CA ILE A 144 1.60 11.39 9.33
C ILE A 144 2.61 12.04 10.27
N GLU A 145 2.56 13.36 10.42
CA GLU A 145 3.44 14.09 11.34
C GLU A 145 3.23 13.64 12.79
N VAL A 146 1.99 13.56 13.24
CA VAL A 146 1.65 13.10 14.60
C VAL A 146 2.10 11.65 14.83
N MET A 147 1.86 10.76 13.86
CA MET A 147 2.31 9.36 13.94
C MET A 147 3.83 9.29 14.10
N LYS A 148 4.58 10.02 13.27
CA LYS A 148 6.05 10.06 13.34
C LYS A 148 6.55 10.58 14.69
N LYS A 149 5.91 11.62 15.25
CA LYS A 149 6.24 12.13 16.62
C LYS A 149 5.99 11.06 17.68
N LEU A 150 4.84 10.40 17.66
CA LEU A 150 4.47 9.37 18.64
C LEU A 150 5.40 8.14 18.59
N TRP A 151 6.00 7.84 17.42
CA TRP A 151 6.93 6.70 17.27
C TRP A 151 8.34 6.95 17.79
N THR A 152 8.65 8.14 18.26
CA THR A 152 9.99 8.48 18.80
C THR A 152 10.28 7.88 20.17
N ALA A 153 9.29 7.26 20.84
CA ALA A 153 9.39 6.78 22.23
C ALA A 153 9.73 7.89 23.25
N SER A 154 9.47 9.14 22.89
CA SER A 154 9.69 10.32 23.70
C SER A 154 8.39 11.01 24.07
N ASN A 155 8.42 11.86 25.09
CA ASN A 155 7.30 12.73 25.37
C ASN A 155 7.17 13.79 24.28
N VAL A 156 6.01 13.89 23.65
CA VAL A 156 5.77 14.75 22.50
C VAL A 156 4.50 15.56 22.66
N SER A 157 4.53 16.75 22.08
CA SER A 157 3.36 17.66 21.98
C SER A 157 3.13 18.03 20.52
N HIS A 158 1.91 18.40 20.18
CA HIS A 158 1.53 18.82 18.85
C HIS A 158 0.46 19.93 18.93
N ASP A 159 0.65 20.96 18.13
CA ASP A 159 -0.30 22.06 17.96
C ASP A 159 -0.51 22.27 16.47
N GLY A 160 -1.54 21.63 15.91
CA GLY A 160 -1.84 21.60 14.49
C GLY A 160 -3.26 22.06 14.18
N GLU A 161 -3.65 21.95 12.92
CA GLU A 161 -4.98 22.35 12.44
C GLU A 161 -6.06 21.36 12.91
N PHE A 162 -5.75 20.06 12.94
CA PHE A 162 -6.71 19.00 13.23
C PHE A 162 -6.48 18.32 14.57
N PHE A 163 -5.25 18.36 15.08
CA PHE A 163 -4.89 17.67 16.31
C PHE A 163 -4.07 18.58 17.21
N GLN A 164 -4.45 18.62 18.51
CA GLN A 164 -3.75 19.40 19.52
C GLN A 164 -3.65 18.56 20.79
N PHE A 165 -2.45 18.40 21.31
CA PHE A 165 -2.20 17.68 22.56
C PHE A 165 -0.83 18.05 23.16
N GLU A 166 -0.70 17.86 24.45
CA GLU A 166 0.53 18.06 25.19
C GLU A 166 0.93 16.77 25.94
N ASP A 167 2.23 16.59 26.12
CA ASP A 167 2.82 15.56 26.99
C ASP A 167 2.33 14.12 26.73
N ALA A 168 2.21 13.72 25.47
CA ALA A 168 1.84 12.36 25.08
C ALA A 168 3.07 11.46 24.90
N LEU A 169 2.98 10.24 25.41
CA LEU A 169 3.97 9.18 25.22
C LEU A 169 3.28 7.93 24.65
N MET A 170 3.82 7.38 23.58
CA MET A 170 3.36 6.10 23.02
C MET A 170 4.31 4.96 23.36
N SER A 171 3.78 3.92 23.98
CA SER A 171 4.47 2.67 24.27
C SER A 171 3.56 1.47 23.93
N PRO A 172 4.08 0.45 23.20
CA PRO A 172 5.42 0.42 22.62
C PRO A 172 5.57 1.39 21.44
N ALA A 173 6.78 1.89 21.21
CA ALA A 173 7.17 2.47 19.94
C ALA A 173 7.50 1.36 18.93
N PRO A 174 7.53 1.63 17.61
CA PRO A 174 7.98 0.67 16.62
C PRO A 174 9.38 0.12 16.90
N SER A 175 9.65 -1.12 16.48
CA SER A 175 10.96 -1.78 16.66
C SER A 175 12.11 -1.13 15.85
N GLY A 176 11.78 -0.18 14.98
CA GLY A 176 12.70 0.55 14.12
C GLY A 176 11.93 1.53 13.23
N PRO A 177 12.59 2.20 12.30
CA PRO A 177 11.90 3.10 11.36
C PRO A 177 10.79 2.38 10.61
N VAL A 178 9.61 3.01 10.55
CA VAL A 178 8.49 2.55 9.73
C VAL A 178 8.45 3.41 8.46
N PRO A 179 8.82 2.88 7.30
CA PRO A 179 8.76 3.64 6.06
C PRO A 179 7.32 4.06 5.74
N ILE A 180 7.13 5.33 5.42
CA ILE A 180 5.85 5.89 4.95
C ILE A 180 5.88 5.97 3.44
N TRP A 181 5.10 5.14 2.78
CA TRP A 181 4.89 5.19 1.33
C TRP A 181 3.57 5.87 1.01
N SER A 182 3.58 6.87 0.15
CA SER A 182 2.36 7.60 -0.20
C SER A 182 1.83 7.14 -1.56
N GLY A 183 0.56 6.77 -1.61
CA GLY A 183 -0.13 6.34 -2.83
C GLY A 183 -0.83 7.48 -3.56
N GLY A 184 -1.07 7.25 -4.86
CA GLY A 184 -1.81 8.15 -5.74
C GLY A 184 -0.96 8.84 -6.79
N ALA A 185 -1.62 9.39 -7.84
CA ALA A 185 -0.98 10.01 -8.98
C ALA A 185 -1.33 11.51 -9.18
N SER A 186 -2.16 12.10 -8.31
CA SER A 186 -2.43 13.53 -8.39
C SER A 186 -1.19 14.36 -8.00
N PRO A 187 -1.04 15.61 -8.48
CA PRO A 187 0.11 16.45 -8.10
C PRO A 187 0.29 16.59 -6.59
N ALA A 188 -0.81 16.64 -5.82
CA ALA A 188 -0.76 16.69 -4.35
C ALA A 188 -0.26 15.36 -3.74
N ALA A 189 -0.68 14.21 -4.30
CA ALA A 189 -0.24 12.89 -3.86
C ALA A 189 1.25 12.68 -4.16
N LEU A 190 1.72 13.05 -5.35
CA LEU A 190 3.13 12.94 -5.74
C LEU A 190 4.02 13.85 -4.88
N ARG A 191 3.59 15.08 -4.59
CA ARG A 191 4.31 15.95 -3.65
C ARG A 191 4.36 15.37 -2.23
N ARG A 192 3.29 14.69 -1.77
CA ARG A 192 3.29 13.98 -0.48
C ARG A 192 4.29 12.82 -0.50
N ALA A 193 4.29 12.01 -1.56
CA ALA A 193 5.26 10.94 -1.72
C ALA A 193 6.70 11.47 -1.66
N ALA A 194 7.01 12.52 -2.40
CA ALA A 194 8.33 13.14 -2.44
C ALA A 194 8.83 13.63 -1.06
N ARG A 195 7.92 13.99 -0.14
CA ARG A 195 8.25 14.39 1.24
C ARG A 195 8.48 13.20 2.19
N ASN A 196 7.96 12.02 1.85
CA ASN A 196 8.03 10.82 2.66
C ASN A 196 9.06 9.81 2.10
N ASP A 197 8.99 8.56 2.56
CA ASP A 197 10.03 7.56 2.34
C ASP A 197 9.85 6.77 1.03
N GLY A 198 8.69 6.88 0.38
CA GLY A 198 8.43 6.20 -0.89
C GLY A 198 7.09 6.54 -1.53
N TRP A 199 6.93 6.03 -2.74
CA TRP A 199 5.72 6.13 -3.55
C TRP A 199 5.14 4.76 -3.88
N LEU A 200 3.84 4.58 -3.61
CA LEU A 200 3.05 3.47 -4.10
C LEU A 200 2.38 3.86 -5.41
N GLY A 201 2.88 3.29 -6.50
CA GLY A 201 2.34 3.49 -7.83
C GLY A 201 0.91 3.01 -7.95
N VAL A 202 0.13 3.73 -8.74
CA VAL A 202 -1.20 3.31 -9.17
C VAL A 202 -1.09 2.54 -10.49
N PRO A 203 -2.09 1.72 -10.88
CA PRO A 203 -2.06 1.00 -12.16
C PRO A 203 -1.88 1.96 -13.35
N MET A 204 -0.77 1.83 -14.10
CA MET A 204 -0.46 2.67 -15.26
C MET A 204 0.42 1.96 -16.29
N MET A 205 0.49 2.51 -17.50
CA MET A 205 1.40 2.06 -18.53
C MET A 205 2.85 2.46 -18.22
N ALA A 206 3.81 1.68 -18.69
CA ALA A 206 5.24 1.94 -18.45
C ALA A 206 5.69 3.35 -18.88
N LYS A 207 5.14 3.87 -19.97
CA LYS A 207 5.45 5.22 -20.43
C LYS A 207 5.10 6.29 -19.38
N ASP A 208 3.90 6.20 -18.81
CA ASP A 208 3.41 7.16 -17.82
C ASP A 208 4.10 6.96 -16.48
N LEU A 209 4.42 5.72 -16.14
CA LEU A 209 5.20 5.37 -14.96
C LEU A 209 6.59 6.01 -14.99
N LYS A 210 7.32 5.89 -16.10
CA LYS A 210 8.66 6.51 -16.26
C LYS A 210 8.60 8.02 -16.11
N ALA A 211 7.62 8.68 -16.73
CA ALA A 211 7.42 10.12 -16.60
C ALA A 211 7.09 10.53 -15.15
N THR A 212 6.28 9.72 -14.46
CA THR A 212 5.94 9.97 -13.05
C THR A 212 7.16 9.81 -12.14
N ILE A 213 7.98 8.79 -12.35
CA ILE A 213 9.23 8.58 -11.59
C ILE A 213 10.18 9.77 -11.76
N GLN A 214 10.36 10.23 -12.98
CA GLN A 214 11.19 11.41 -13.25
C GLN A 214 10.67 12.64 -12.50
N GLY A 215 9.38 12.94 -12.58
CA GLY A 215 8.77 14.08 -11.87
C GLY A 215 8.84 13.96 -10.33
N LEU A 216 8.84 12.73 -9.80
CA LEU A 216 9.07 12.50 -8.37
C LEU A 216 10.50 12.88 -7.96
N TYR A 217 11.51 12.49 -8.73
CA TYR A 217 12.90 12.86 -8.43
C TYR A 217 13.15 14.36 -8.59
N GLU A 218 12.59 15.00 -9.62
CA GLU A 218 12.62 16.46 -9.78
C GLU A 218 12.01 17.16 -8.54
N THR A 219 10.84 16.71 -8.09
CA THR A 219 10.20 17.25 -6.87
C THR A 219 11.05 17.02 -5.62
N ARG A 220 11.71 15.87 -5.50
CA ARG A 220 12.60 15.58 -4.36
C ARG A 220 13.84 16.46 -4.37
N ASP A 221 14.37 16.76 -5.55
CA ASP A 221 15.49 17.68 -5.70
C ASP A 221 15.10 19.10 -5.25
N GLU A 222 13.94 19.59 -5.70
CA GLU A 222 13.38 20.88 -5.24
C GLU A 222 13.18 20.94 -3.72
N LEU A 223 12.89 19.82 -3.08
CA LEU A 223 12.73 19.69 -1.61
C LEU A 223 14.05 19.46 -0.87
N GLY A 224 15.20 19.38 -1.58
CA GLY A 224 16.50 19.11 -1.00
C GLY A 224 16.67 17.68 -0.47
N LYS A 225 15.87 16.71 -0.99
CA LYS A 225 15.81 15.31 -0.55
C LYS A 225 16.45 14.31 -1.52
N SER A 226 17.18 14.76 -2.51
CA SER A 226 17.78 13.90 -3.56
C SER A 226 18.75 12.86 -3.00
N HIS A 227 19.37 13.14 -1.85
CA HIS A 227 20.34 12.26 -1.19
C HIS A 227 19.74 11.29 -0.17
N GLU A 228 18.45 11.44 0.15
CA GLU A 228 17.73 10.51 1.03
C GLU A 228 17.24 9.30 0.22
N SER A 229 17.24 8.11 0.84
CA SER A 229 16.63 6.92 0.23
C SER A 229 15.16 7.15 -0.11
N PHE A 230 14.71 6.57 -1.22
CA PHE A 230 13.34 6.69 -1.66
C PHE A 230 12.89 5.43 -2.38
N ASP A 231 11.88 4.76 -1.86
CA ASP A 231 11.33 3.56 -2.46
C ASP A 231 10.27 3.90 -3.51
N ILE A 232 10.33 3.23 -4.65
CA ILE A 232 9.30 3.31 -5.69
C ILE A 232 8.75 1.91 -5.91
N CYS A 233 7.47 1.71 -5.58
CA CYS A 233 6.74 0.47 -5.83
C CYS A 233 5.82 0.64 -7.05
N CYS A 234 6.18 0.01 -8.15
CA CYS A 234 5.43 0.08 -9.41
C CYS A 234 4.14 -0.74 -9.35
N SER A 235 3.14 -0.30 -10.11
CA SER A 235 1.95 -1.08 -10.45
C SER A 235 1.70 -0.94 -11.95
N LEU A 236 1.97 -1.99 -12.71
CA LEU A 236 1.86 -1.98 -14.17
C LEU A 236 0.57 -2.64 -14.63
N ILE A 237 -0.08 -2.05 -15.64
CA ILE A 237 -1.22 -2.64 -16.35
C ILE A 237 -0.80 -3.45 -17.59
N GLU A 238 0.48 -3.52 -17.85
CA GLU A 238 1.08 -4.32 -18.92
C GLU A 238 2.09 -5.32 -18.35
N PRO A 239 2.40 -6.41 -19.07
CA PRO A 239 3.33 -7.41 -18.59
C PRO A 239 4.74 -6.85 -18.34
N LEU A 240 5.30 -7.12 -17.16
CA LEU A 240 6.67 -6.79 -16.81
C LEU A 240 7.65 -7.71 -17.55
N LYS A 241 8.17 -7.22 -18.70
CA LYS A 241 9.20 -7.91 -19.48
C LYS A 241 10.59 -7.62 -18.89
N PRO A 242 11.60 -8.50 -19.13
CA PRO A 242 12.95 -8.33 -18.60
C PRO A 242 13.59 -6.97 -18.91
N ASP A 243 13.47 -6.52 -20.16
CA ASP A 243 14.04 -5.23 -20.58
C ASP A 243 13.36 -4.06 -19.86
N LEU A 244 12.03 -4.12 -19.71
CA LEU A 244 11.28 -3.11 -18.97
C LEU A 244 11.62 -3.14 -17.47
N GLU A 245 11.80 -4.32 -16.91
CA GLU A 245 12.22 -4.47 -15.51
C GLU A 245 13.59 -3.84 -15.27
N ALA A 246 14.56 -4.07 -16.16
CA ALA A 246 15.88 -3.47 -16.08
C ALA A 246 15.80 -1.92 -16.19
N GLU A 247 15.04 -1.41 -17.16
CA GLU A 247 14.85 0.04 -17.32
C GLU A 247 14.22 0.70 -16.09
N LEU A 248 13.24 0.05 -15.46
CA LEU A 248 12.59 0.59 -14.25
C LEU A 248 13.52 0.51 -13.04
N ASP A 249 14.30 -0.55 -12.91
CA ASP A 249 15.31 -0.69 -11.84
C ASP A 249 16.40 0.38 -11.97
N ASP A 250 16.89 0.66 -13.18
CA ASP A 250 17.83 1.74 -13.48
C ASP A 250 17.25 3.13 -13.14
N LEU A 251 15.93 3.29 -13.23
CA LEU A 251 15.22 4.52 -12.82
C LEU A 251 14.95 4.58 -11.31
N GLY A 252 15.42 3.60 -10.52
CA GLY A 252 15.23 3.56 -9.07
C GLY A 252 13.91 2.93 -8.61
N ALA A 253 13.14 2.33 -9.52
CA ALA A 253 11.92 1.60 -9.16
C ALA A 253 12.24 0.15 -8.80
N HIS A 254 12.71 -0.06 -7.58
CA HIS A 254 13.19 -1.36 -7.12
C HIS A 254 12.10 -2.30 -6.61
N HIS A 255 10.83 -1.85 -6.55
CA HIS A 255 9.71 -2.64 -6.09
C HIS A 255 8.63 -2.72 -7.17
N ASN A 256 8.01 -3.89 -7.32
CA ASN A 256 6.89 -4.12 -8.23
C ASN A 256 5.76 -4.86 -7.50
N MET A 257 4.53 -4.37 -7.66
CA MET A 257 3.32 -5.00 -7.15
C MET A 257 2.68 -5.85 -8.21
N THR A 258 2.28 -7.07 -7.85
CA THR A 258 1.63 -8.01 -8.74
C THR A 258 0.40 -8.65 -8.11
N LEU A 259 -0.53 -9.07 -8.97
CA LEU A 259 -1.76 -9.79 -8.64
C LEU A 259 -1.81 -11.06 -9.50
N PRO A 260 -1.07 -12.13 -9.17
CA PRO A 260 -0.85 -13.26 -10.09
C PRO A 260 -2.10 -14.03 -10.50
N TRP A 261 -3.17 -13.99 -9.69
CA TRP A 261 -4.43 -14.72 -9.93
C TRP A 261 -5.65 -13.82 -10.12
N VAL A 262 -5.50 -12.51 -10.15
CA VAL A 262 -6.64 -11.58 -10.18
C VAL A 262 -7.00 -11.20 -11.61
N VAL A 263 -8.30 -11.11 -11.87
CA VAL A 263 -8.84 -10.50 -13.09
C VAL A 263 -9.12 -9.03 -12.78
N THR A 264 -8.48 -8.16 -13.55
CA THR A 264 -8.60 -6.70 -13.41
C THR A 264 -9.33 -6.08 -14.60
N PRO A 265 -9.74 -4.81 -14.53
CA PRO A 265 -10.29 -4.09 -15.69
C PRO A 265 -9.33 -4.00 -16.89
N TRP A 266 -8.03 -4.15 -16.63
CA TRP A 266 -6.98 -4.10 -17.66
C TRP A 266 -6.63 -5.45 -18.24
N GLY A 267 -7.23 -6.52 -17.74
CA GLY A 267 -7.08 -7.87 -18.25
C GLY A 267 -6.90 -8.94 -17.16
N ARG A 268 -6.83 -10.17 -17.64
CA ARG A 268 -6.55 -11.35 -16.81
C ARG A 268 -5.05 -11.43 -16.54
N ALA A 269 -4.68 -11.80 -15.32
CA ALA A 269 -3.28 -12.06 -14.99
C ALA A 269 -2.71 -13.16 -15.91
N PRO A 270 -1.54 -12.97 -16.54
CA PRO A 270 -0.97 -13.95 -17.49
C PRO A 270 -0.54 -15.27 -16.83
N TRP A 271 -0.60 -15.34 -15.52
CA TRP A 271 -0.24 -16.50 -14.71
C TRP A 271 -1.44 -17.38 -14.35
N LEU A 272 -2.64 -16.98 -14.75
CA LEU A 272 -3.93 -17.63 -14.47
C LEU A 272 -4.45 -18.29 -15.75
N ALA A 273 -4.67 -19.62 -15.74
CA ALA A 273 -5.29 -20.33 -16.86
C ALA A 273 -6.79 -20.04 -16.94
N ASP A 274 -7.42 -20.25 -18.13
CA ASP A 274 -8.77 -19.81 -18.42
C ASP A 274 -9.85 -20.51 -17.59
N ASP A 275 -9.61 -21.74 -17.19
CA ASP A 275 -10.54 -22.60 -16.46
C ASP A 275 -10.24 -22.71 -14.96
N GLU A 276 -9.23 -21.99 -14.45
CA GLU A 276 -8.88 -22.02 -13.04
C GLU A 276 -9.85 -21.21 -12.17
N ASP A 277 -10.28 -21.84 -11.07
CA ASP A 277 -11.10 -21.22 -10.02
C ASP A 277 -10.25 -20.30 -9.15
N ILE A 278 -10.45 -18.98 -9.28
CA ILE A 278 -9.70 -17.97 -8.53
C ILE A 278 -10.00 -17.93 -7.03
N SER A 279 -11.06 -18.59 -6.57
CA SER A 279 -11.37 -18.72 -5.14
C SER A 279 -10.52 -19.78 -4.45
N SER A 280 -10.00 -20.76 -5.21
CA SER A 280 -9.18 -21.84 -4.69
C SER A 280 -7.78 -21.39 -4.28
N ILE A 281 -7.36 -21.79 -3.10
CA ILE A 281 -5.99 -21.56 -2.62
C ILE A 281 -4.94 -22.23 -3.51
N ASP A 282 -5.25 -23.41 -4.05
CA ASP A 282 -4.32 -24.14 -4.95
C ASP A 282 -4.13 -23.39 -6.27
N THR A 283 -5.18 -22.80 -6.83
CA THR A 283 -5.09 -21.92 -8.00
C THR A 283 -4.21 -20.70 -7.72
N LYS A 284 -4.40 -20.04 -6.57
CA LYS A 284 -3.61 -18.88 -6.18
C LYS A 284 -2.12 -19.25 -6.06
N LYS A 285 -1.82 -20.37 -5.38
CA LYS A 285 -0.45 -20.88 -5.26
C LYS A 285 0.16 -21.23 -6.63
N ALA A 286 -0.57 -21.91 -7.49
CA ALA A 286 -0.09 -22.24 -8.82
C ALA A 286 0.22 -21.00 -9.67
N ALA A 287 -0.62 -19.97 -9.61
CA ALA A 287 -0.37 -18.68 -10.28
C ALA A 287 0.86 -17.95 -9.71
N MET A 288 1.05 -17.99 -8.40
CA MET A 288 2.22 -17.42 -7.71
C MET A 288 3.51 -18.15 -8.13
N GLU A 289 3.50 -19.48 -8.21
CA GLU A 289 4.64 -20.28 -8.67
C GLU A 289 5.00 -19.97 -10.12
N ARG A 290 4.01 -19.87 -11.01
CA ARG A 290 4.25 -19.50 -12.42
C ARG A 290 4.91 -18.12 -12.52
N PHE A 291 4.45 -17.17 -11.70
CA PHE A 291 5.09 -15.85 -11.61
C PHE A 291 6.52 -15.98 -11.08
N ALA A 292 6.73 -16.64 -9.94
CA ALA A 292 8.03 -16.79 -9.32
C ALA A 292 9.05 -17.44 -10.26
N ASN A 293 8.68 -18.53 -10.92
CA ASN A 293 9.55 -19.24 -11.86
C ASN A 293 9.94 -18.40 -13.10
N LYS A 294 9.03 -17.52 -13.56
CA LYS A 294 9.24 -16.72 -14.77
C LYS A 294 9.85 -15.34 -14.49
N VAL A 295 9.68 -14.82 -13.29
CA VAL A 295 10.05 -13.43 -12.95
C VAL A 295 11.10 -13.39 -11.83
N ILE A 296 10.87 -14.06 -10.71
CA ILE A 296 11.77 -14.00 -9.55
C ILE A 296 13.02 -14.85 -9.76
N HIS A 297 12.85 -16.08 -10.24
CA HIS A 297 13.92 -17.09 -10.39
C HIS A 297 14.46 -17.18 -11.81
N ARG A 298 14.41 -16.10 -12.58
CA ARG A 298 15.04 -16.06 -13.91
C ARG A 298 16.54 -16.36 -13.79
N ASN A 299 16.96 -17.44 -14.43
CA ASN A 299 18.36 -17.76 -14.67
C ASN A 299 18.82 -17.18 -16.02
#